data_217eec41a991d179188338b334d5cf94
#
_entry.id   217eec41a991d179188338b334d5cf94
#
_cell.length_a   1.000
_cell.length_b   1.000
_cell.length_c   1.000
_cell.angle_alpha   90.00
_cell.angle_beta   90.00
_cell.angle_gamma   90.00
#
_symmetry.space_group_name_H-M   'P 1'
#
loop_
_entity.id
_entity.type
_entity.pdbx_description
1 polymer ?
#
loop_
_entity_poly.entity_id
_entity_poly.type
_entity_poly.pdbx_seq_one_letter_code
_entity_poly.pdbx_strand_id
1 'polypeptide(L)'
;VSIPQFPKLDGDIHTDVLIIGGGITGVLTAYFLHQNGVKYALVEKSRICSGVTCKTTAKITAQHGLVYHKILADRGAYLSQKYLKANELALEKYCEICKNFDCDFERKDNYVYSVYNRRILEKEMKALEKIRSKAEFCENIIIPKKTVGAVKFPNQAQFNPIKFIAKISEGLNIFEETFVSEMIGTTAVTQNGKIYADKVIAATHFPFINKHGNYFLKLYQHRSYAVALKNAQNIDGMYVDENRKGMSFRNYGKLLLLGGGGHR
;
A
#
# COMPACT_ATOMS: atom_id res chain seq x y z
N VAL A 1 4.31 10.00 17.31
CA VAL A 1 5.27 8.93 16.95
C VAL A 1 6.40 9.57 16.16
N SER A 2 7.63 9.40 16.62
CA SER A 2 8.82 9.83 15.87
C SER A 2 9.34 8.62 15.06
N ILE A 3 9.58 8.83 13.78
CA ILE A 3 10.30 7.87 12.95
C ILE A 3 11.81 8.01 13.26
N PRO A 4 12.58 6.90 13.37
CA PRO A 4 14.04 6.98 13.52
C PRO A 4 14.69 7.84 12.44
N GLN A 5 15.82 8.45 12.78
CA GLN A 5 16.64 9.19 11.81
C GLN A 5 17.78 8.31 11.36
N PHE A 6 18.08 8.37 10.08
CA PHE A 6 19.17 7.59 9.48
C PHE A 6 20.24 8.51 8.90
N PRO A 7 21.51 8.08 8.85
CA PRO A 7 22.58 8.87 8.29
C PRO A 7 22.41 9.12 6.79
N LYS A 8 23.09 10.11 6.26
CA LYS A 8 23.36 10.24 4.83
C LYS A 8 24.38 9.20 4.41
N LEU A 9 24.38 8.85 3.13
CA LEU A 9 25.49 8.12 2.55
C LEU A 9 26.77 8.97 2.67
N ASP A 10 27.87 8.32 3.07
CA ASP A 10 29.20 8.94 3.14
C ASP A 10 30.20 8.02 2.42
N GLY A 11 30.53 8.40 1.18
CA GLY A 11 31.42 7.65 0.32
C GLY A 11 30.78 6.49 -0.47
N ASP A 12 31.64 5.77 -1.16
CA ASP A 12 31.25 4.64 -2.02
C ASP A 12 30.97 3.38 -1.20
N ILE A 13 29.94 2.65 -1.54
CA ILE A 13 29.58 1.38 -0.88
C ILE A 13 29.29 0.27 -1.87
N HIS A 14 29.45 -0.99 -1.41
CA HIS A 14 29.09 -2.20 -2.13
C HIS A 14 28.02 -2.99 -1.36
N THR A 15 26.98 -3.46 -2.05
CA THR A 15 25.87 -4.21 -1.48
C THR A 15 25.34 -5.24 -2.49
N ASP A 16 24.69 -6.31 -2.01
CA ASP A 16 24.05 -7.27 -2.90
C ASP A 16 22.75 -6.70 -3.49
N VAL A 17 21.96 -5.98 -2.66
CA VAL A 17 20.69 -5.39 -3.09
C VAL A 17 20.63 -3.91 -2.72
N LEU A 18 20.41 -3.06 -3.72
CA LEU A 18 20.08 -1.65 -3.52
C LEU A 18 18.57 -1.46 -3.61
N ILE A 19 18.00 -0.82 -2.60
CA ILE A 19 16.59 -0.40 -2.58
C ILE A 19 16.55 1.12 -2.71
N ILE A 20 15.83 1.63 -3.71
CA ILE A 20 15.69 3.07 -3.94
C ILE A 20 14.27 3.50 -3.59
N GLY A 21 14.13 4.29 -2.51
CA GLY A 21 12.87 4.81 -2.00
C GLY A 21 12.48 4.26 -0.63
N GLY A 22 12.33 5.15 0.35
CA GLY A 22 12.04 4.88 1.77
C GLY A 22 10.54 4.92 2.11
N GLY A 23 9.65 4.61 1.16
CA GLY A 23 8.23 4.38 1.42
C GLY A 23 7.96 3.00 2.05
N ILE A 24 6.69 2.68 2.32
CA ILE A 24 6.30 1.39 2.94
C ILE A 24 6.84 0.18 2.17
N THR A 25 6.85 0.23 0.84
CA THR A 25 7.36 -0.85 -0.01
C THR A 25 8.86 -1.04 0.19
N GLY A 26 9.64 0.04 0.14
CA GLY A 26 11.10 -0.04 0.31
C GLY A 26 11.49 -0.50 1.70
N VAL A 27 10.87 0.07 2.75
CA VAL A 27 11.19 -0.30 4.13
C VAL A 27 10.78 -1.75 4.43
N LEU A 28 9.62 -2.23 3.95
CA LEU A 28 9.24 -3.65 4.10
C LEU A 28 10.21 -4.57 3.34
N THR A 29 10.65 -4.18 2.15
CA THR A 29 11.65 -4.95 1.40
C THR A 29 12.96 -5.04 2.19
N ALA A 30 13.45 -3.92 2.72
CA ALA A 30 14.64 -3.88 3.57
C ALA A 30 14.48 -4.76 4.81
N TYR A 31 13.32 -4.69 5.48
CA TYR A 31 13.00 -5.51 6.65
C TYR A 31 13.08 -7.02 6.34
N PHE A 32 12.50 -7.47 5.23
CA PHE A 32 12.58 -8.87 4.86
C PHE A 32 13.99 -9.31 4.43
N LEU A 33 14.74 -8.48 3.72
CA LEU A 33 16.13 -8.76 3.39
C LEU A 33 17.00 -8.87 4.64
N HIS A 34 16.81 -7.94 5.59
CA HIS A 34 17.48 -7.96 6.88
C HIS A 34 17.22 -9.24 7.66
N GLN A 35 15.95 -9.66 7.76
CA GLN A 35 15.57 -10.91 8.44
C GLN A 35 16.17 -12.16 7.80
N ASN A 36 16.48 -12.12 6.51
CA ASN A 36 17.07 -13.24 5.78
C ASN A 36 18.59 -13.13 5.63
N GLY A 37 19.24 -12.20 6.34
CA GLY A 37 20.69 -12.05 6.32
C GLY A 37 21.28 -11.58 4.98
N VAL A 38 20.46 -11.04 4.08
CA VAL A 38 20.91 -10.51 2.78
C VAL A 38 21.53 -9.14 2.99
N LYS A 39 22.72 -8.90 2.44
CA LYS A 39 23.36 -7.58 2.46
C LYS A 39 22.62 -6.62 1.53
N TYR A 40 22.13 -5.53 2.08
CA TYR A 40 21.37 -4.52 1.33
C TYR A 40 21.71 -3.10 1.81
N ALA A 41 21.36 -2.12 0.97
CA ALA A 41 21.28 -0.72 1.35
C ALA A 41 19.96 -0.14 0.84
N LEU A 42 19.27 0.62 1.68
CA LEU A 42 18.10 1.42 1.28
C LEU A 42 18.49 2.88 1.23
N VAL A 43 18.20 3.57 0.13
CA VAL A 43 18.41 5.01 -0.01
C VAL A 43 17.10 5.75 -0.21
N GLU A 44 16.95 6.88 0.48
CA GLU A 44 15.80 7.77 0.37
C GLU A 44 16.28 9.20 0.16
N LYS A 45 15.68 9.89 -0.81
CA LYS A 45 16.06 11.27 -1.17
C LYS A 45 15.81 12.30 -0.05
N SER A 46 14.83 12.02 0.80
CA SER A 46 14.44 12.88 1.93
C SER A 46 14.50 12.06 3.22
N ARG A 47 13.41 12.02 3.96
CA ARG A 47 13.20 11.16 5.13
C ARG A 47 12.32 9.97 4.74
N ILE A 48 12.58 8.80 5.33
CA ILE A 48 11.68 7.66 5.12
C ILE A 48 10.25 8.05 5.49
N CYS A 49 9.29 7.46 4.79
CA CYS A 49 7.86 7.67 5.04
C CYS A 49 7.35 9.10 4.79
N SER A 50 8.15 10.06 4.35
CA SER A 50 7.74 11.46 4.12
C SER A 50 6.78 11.65 2.92
N GLY A 51 6.68 10.65 2.05
CA GLY A 51 5.84 10.66 0.85
C GLY A 51 4.39 10.23 1.10
N VAL A 52 3.86 9.37 0.21
CA VAL A 52 2.46 8.89 0.26
C VAL A 52 2.16 8.05 1.50
N THR A 53 3.15 7.33 2.02
CA THR A 53 2.96 6.43 3.17
C THR A 53 2.42 7.16 4.40
N CYS A 54 2.89 8.37 4.71
CA CYS A 54 2.37 9.15 5.85
C CYS A 54 1.01 9.81 5.58
N LYS A 55 0.54 9.79 4.35
CA LYS A 55 -0.71 10.47 3.92
C LYS A 55 -1.81 9.48 3.51
N THR A 56 -1.59 8.18 3.73
CA THR A 56 -2.58 7.15 3.39
C THR A 56 -3.64 6.97 4.48
N THR A 57 -4.83 6.55 4.09
CA THR A 57 -5.86 6.09 5.04
C THR A 57 -5.61 4.67 5.54
N ALA A 58 -4.56 4.01 5.09
CA ALA A 58 -3.98 2.77 5.60
C ALA A 58 -4.98 1.62 5.86
N LYS A 59 -5.57 1.14 4.80
CA LYS A 59 -6.33 -0.12 4.76
C LYS A 59 -5.41 -1.25 4.29
N ILE A 60 -5.46 -2.39 4.95
CA ILE A 60 -4.79 -3.62 4.54
C ILE A 60 -5.87 -4.59 4.09
N THR A 61 -5.99 -4.82 2.80
CA THR A 61 -7.09 -5.61 2.25
C THR A 61 -6.69 -6.38 0.99
N ALA A 62 -7.27 -7.55 0.81
CA ALA A 62 -7.22 -8.29 -0.46
C ALA A 62 -8.21 -7.75 -1.50
N GLN A 63 -9.03 -6.75 -1.13
CA GLN A 63 -10.03 -6.13 -2.00
C GLN A 63 -9.55 -4.76 -2.49
N HIS A 64 -8.97 -4.70 -3.69
CA HIS A 64 -8.47 -3.48 -4.33
C HIS A 64 -9.49 -2.89 -5.31
N GLY A 65 -10.69 -2.53 -4.82
CA GLY A 65 -11.84 -2.18 -5.64
C GLY A 65 -12.50 -3.43 -6.25
N LEU A 66 -13.28 -3.26 -7.30
CA LEU A 66 -13.94 -4.36 -8.01
C LEU A 66 -13.04 -4.85 -9.15
N VAL A 67 -12.01 -5.65 -8.85
CA VAL A 67 -10.98 -6.06 -9.82
C VAL A 67 -11.07 -7.52 -10.22
N TYR A 68 -11.69 -8.38 -9.41
CA TYR A 68 -11.67 -9.83 -9.63
C TYR A 68 -12.44 -10.27 -10.87
N HIS A 69 -13.55 -9.59 -11.21
CA HIS A 69 -14.25 -9.88 -12.45
C HIS A 69 -13.42 -9.58 -13.71
N LYS A 70 -12.52 -8.56 -13.63
CA LYS A 70 -11.59 -8.23 -14.71
C LYS A 70 -10.48 -9.25 -14.79
N ILE A 71 -9.83 -9.55 -13.66
CA ILE A 71 -8.75 -10.54 -13.60
C ILE A 71 -9.25 -11.91 -14.07
N LEU A 72 -10.47 -12.29 -13.66
CA LEU A 72 -11.09 -13.55 -14.08
C LEU A 72 -11.30 -13.59 -15.61
N ALA A 73 -11.79 -12.49 -16.18
CA ALA A 73 -12.00 -12.40 -17.63
C ALA A 73 -10.70 -12.44 -18.43
N ASP A 74 -9.67 -11.73 -17.95
CA ASP A 74 -8.40 -11.55 -18.67
C ASP A 74 -7.41 -12.70 -18.45
N ARG A 75 -7.45 -13.36 -17.28
CA ARG A 75 -6.43 -14.33 -16.84
C ARG A 75 -6.98 -15.68 -16.40
N GLY A 76 -8.29 -15.85 -16.35
CA GLY A 76 -8.94 -17.08 -15.92
C GLY A 76 -8.93 -17.31 -14.40
N ALA A 77 -9.62 -18.36 -13.97
CA ALA A 77 -9.90 -18.65 -12.56
C ALA A 77 -8.61 -18.95 -11.76
N TYR A 78 -7.70 -19.71 -12.33
CA TYR A 78 -6.46 -20.11 -11.66
C TYR A 78 -5.60 -18.90 -11.21
N LEU A 79 -5.33 -17.95 -12.12
CA LEU A 79 -4.55 -16.78 -11.79
C LEU A 79 -5.31 -15.82 -10.86
N SER A 80 -6.62 -15.74 -11.00
CA SER A 80 -7.48 -14.96 -10.08
C SER A 80 -7.42 -15.49 -8.65
N GLN A 81 -7.48 -16.84 -8.47
CA GLN A 81 -7.30 -17.47 -7.16
C GLN A 81 -5.92 -17.23 -6.59
N LYS A 82 -4.85 -17.33 -7.41
CA LYS A 82 -3.49 -17.03 -6.97
C LYS A 82 -3.34 -15.60 -6.53
N TYR A 83 -3.93 -14.64 -7.25
CA TYR A 83 -3.92 -13.24 -6.87
C TYR A 83 -4.63 -13.02 -5.52
N LEU A 84 -5.82 -13.59 -5.34
CA LEU A 84 -6.54 -13.52 -4.06
C LEU A 84 -5.69 -14.10 -2.92
N LYS A 85 -5.19 -15.32 -3.10
CA LYS A 85 -4.38 -16.02 -2.10
C LYS A 85 -3.10 -15.26 -1.71
N ALA A 86 -2.43 -14.66 -2.68
CA ALA A 86 -1.23 -13.85 -2.42
C ALA A 86 -1.55 -12.62 -1.55
N ASN A 87 -2.68 -11.94 -1.81
CA ASN A 87 -3.12 -10.80 -1.00
C ASN A 87 -3.58 -11.22 0.41
N GLU A 88 -4.25 -12.37 0.54
CA GLU A 88 -4.61 -12.92 1.86
C GLU A 88 -3.35 -13.28 2.67
N LEU A 89 -2.36 -13.91 2.05
CA LEU A 89 -1.07 -14.20 2.70
C LEU A 89 -0.34 -12.93 3.12
N ALA A 90 -0.34 -11.89 2.29
CA ALA A 90 0.23 -10.60 2.63
C ALA A 90 -0.47 -9.95 3.83
N LEU A 91 -1.82 -10.02 3.88
CA LEU A 91 -2.61 -9.55 5.02
C LEU A 91 -2.21 -10.28 6.32
N GLU A 92 -2.11 -11.61 6.28
CA GLU A 92 -1.69 -12.39 7.45
C GLU A 92 -0.24 -12.07 7.86
N LYS A 93 0.65 -11.77 6.89
CA LYS A 93 2.02 -11.36 7.20
C LYS A 93 2.08 -10.00 7.89
N TYR A 94 1.25 -9.04 7.50
CA TYR A 94 1.08 -7.80 8.25
C TYR A 94 0.59 -8.06 9.68
N CYS A 95 -0.42 -8.91 9.83
CA CYS A 95 -0.94 -9.30 11.15
C CYS A 95 0.16 -9.91 12.04
N GLU A 96 0.96 -10.82 11.49
CA GLU A 96 2.08 -11.46 12.19
C GLU A 96 3.12 -10.43 12.69
N ILE A 97 3.52 -9.51 11.82
CA ILE A 97 4.48 -8.47 12.16
C ILE A 97 3.90 -7.54 13.24
N CYS A 98 2.65 -7.10 13.07
CA CYS A 98 1.99 -6.18 13.99
C CYS A 98 1.70 -6.77 15.38
N LYS A 99 1.77 -8.09 15.58
CA LYS A 99 1.64 -8.71 16.90
C LYS A 99 2.80 -8.36 17.85
N ASN A 100 3.95 -8.00 17.31
CA ASN A 100 5.16 -7.78 18.11
C ASN A 100 5.26 -6.35 18.70
N PHE A 101 4.39 -5.43 18.27
CA PHE A 101 4.38 -4.04 18.76
C PHE A 101 3.05 -3.34 18.46
N ASP A 102 2.78 -2.26 19.21
CA ASP A 102 1.57 -1.45 18.96
C ASP A 102 1.73 -0.57 17.72
N CYS A 103 0.90 -0.81 16.72
CA CYS A 103 0.75 0.04 15.54
C CYS A 103 -0.74 0.32 15.23
N ASP A 104 -1.59 0.32 16.24
CA ASP A 104 -3.05 0.49 16.11
C ASP A 104 -3.65 -0.48 15.08
N PHE A 105 -3.14 -1.73 15.04
CA PHE A 105 -3.63 -2.74 14.12
C PHE A 105 -4.99 -3.26 14.61
N GLU A 106 -5.99 -3.19 13.72
CA GLU A 106 -7.34 -3.67 13.99
C GLU A 106 -7.84 -4.52 12.83
N ARG A 107 -8.44 -5.69 13.14
CA ARG A 107 -9.22 -6.44 12.15
C ARG A 107 -10.54 -5.71 11.92
N LYS A 108 -10.86 -5.47 10.65
CA LYS A 108 -12.09 -4.81 10.21
C LYS A 108 -12.54 -5.40 8.88
N ASP A 109 -13.83 -5.48 8.67
CA ASP A 109 -14.36 -5.82 7.35
C ASP A 109 -14.14 -4.68 6.36
N ASN A 110 -13.84 -5.02 5.11
CA ASN A 110 -13.73 -4.04 4.04
C ASN A 110 -14.89 -4.18 3.06
N TYR A 111 -15.44 -3.04 2.67
CA TYR A 111 -16.61 -2.95 1.80
C TYR A 111 -16.27 -2.11 0.57
N VAL A 112 -16.48 -2.64 -0.62
CA VAL A 112 -16.54 -1.82 -1.83
C VAL A 112 -18.01 -1.65 -2.19
N TYR A 113 -18.51 -0.43 -2.04
CA TYR A 113 -19.92 -0.09 -2.26
C TYR A 113 -20.12 0.65 -3.58
N SER A 114 -21.36 0.65 -4.06
CA SER A 114 -21.79 1.50 -5.17
C SER A 114 -23.04 2.29 -4.80
N VAL A 115 -23.11 3.50 -5.31
CA VAL A 115 -24.26 4.39 -5.15
C VAL A 115 -25.30 4.16 -6.24
N TYR A 116 -24.87 3.75 -7.44
CA TYR A 116 -25.74 3.69 -8.61
C TYR A 116 -25.69 2.36 -9.38
N ASN A 117 -24.60 1.62 -9.30
CA ASN A 117 -24.33 0.49 -10.19
C ASN A 117 -24.35 -0.86 -9.46
N ARG A 118 -25.54 -1.38 -9.18
CA ARG A 118 -25.70 -2.71 -8.58
C ARG A 118 -25.11 -3.82 -9.47
N ARG A 119 -25.25 -3.70 -10.79
CA ARG A 119 -24.79 -4.74 -11.74
C ARG A 119 -23.28 -5.01 -11.66
N ILE A 120 -22.45 -3.99 -11.39
CA ILE A 120 -21.01 -4.20 -11.27
C ILE A 120 -20.67 -4.97 -9.98
N LEU A 121 -21.42 -4.74 -8.90
CA LEU A 121 -21.27 -5.50 -7.65
C LEU A 121 -21.64 -6.96 -7.85
N GLU A 122 -22.76 -7.23 -8.52
CA GLU A 122 -23.21 -8.60 -8.83
C GLU A 122 -22.23 -9.32 -9.76
N LYS A 123 -21.66 -8.61 -10.75
CA LYS A 123 -20.62 -9.15 -11.63
C LYS A 123 -19.36 -9.53 -10.86
N GLU A 124 -18.95 -8.70 -9.92
CA GLU A 124 -17.81 -8.99 -9.03
C GLU A 124 -18.10 -10.20 -8.14
N MET A 125 -19.29 -10.27 -7.52
CA MET A 125 -19.69 -11.40 -6.69
C MET A 125 -19.65 -12.72 -7.46
N LYS A 126 -20.20 -12.79 -8.68
CA LYS A 126 -20.12 -13.97 -9.53
C LYS A 126 -18.69 -14.41 -9.83
N ALA A 127 -17.78 -13.46 -9.98
CA ALA A 127 -16.36 -13.76 -10.18
C ALA A 127 -15.71 -14.30 -8.89
N LEU A 128 -16.02 -13.70 -7.76
CA LEU A 128 -15.53 -14.11 -6.45
C LEU A 128 -16.02 -15.51 -6.03
N GLU A 129 -17.26 -15.85 -6.34
CA GLU A 129 -17.83 -17.20 -6.15
C GLU A 129 -17.06 -18.23 -6.98
N LYS A 130 -16.79 -17.95 -8.27
CA LYS A 130 -16.01 -18.85 -9.15
C LYS A 130 -14.60 -19.14 -8.63
N ILE A 131 -13.98 -18.19 -7.94
CA ILE A 131 -12.66 -18.37 -7.34
C ILE A 131 -12.71 -18.78 -5.87
N ARG A 132 -13.90 -19.11 -5.35
CA ARG A 132 -14.14 -19.60 -3.99
C ARG A 132 -13.66 -18.61 -2.92
N SER A 133 -13.88 -17.32 -3.14
CA SER A 133 -13.66 -16.27 -2.14
C SER A 133 -14.70 -16.37 -1.01
N LYS A 134 -14.32 -15.87 0.16
CA LYS A 134 -15.23 -15.70 1.32
C LYS A 134 -15.99 -14.36 1.28
N ALA A 135 -15.97 -13.66 0.15
CA ALA A 135 -16.67 -12.38 0.01
C ALA A 135 -18.19 -12.55 0.10
N GLU A 136 -18.87 -11.53 0.59
CA GLU A 136 -20.32 -11.50 0.82
C GLU A 136 -20.94 -10.30 0.12
N PHE A 137 -22.18 -10.43 -0.34
CA PHE A 137 -22.96 -9.30 -0.81
C PHE A 137 -23.76 -8.68 0.35
N CYS A 138 -23.67 -7.35 0.54
CA CYS A 138 -24.39 -6.61 1.56
C CYS A 138 -25.38 -5.64 0.89
N GLU A 139 -26.67 -5.79 1.19
CA GLU A 139 -27.70 -4.84 0.73
C GLU A 139 -27.60 -3.50 1.44
N ASN A 140 -27.33 -3.53 2.75
CA ASN A 140 -27.26 -2.37 3.61
C ASN A 140 -25.89 -2.27 4.28
N ILE A 141 -25.36 -1.07 4.34
CA ILE A 141 -24.08 -0.75 5.00
C ILE A 141 -24.22 0.52 5.85
N ILE A 142 -23.37 0.66 6.88
CA ILE A 142 -23.42 1.76 7.82
C ILE A 142 -22.52 2.90 7.33
N ILE A 143 -22.99 3.67 6.36
CA ILE A 143 -22.30 4.91 5.94
C ILE A 143 -23.34 6.01 5.73
N PRO A 144 -22.96 7.30 5.85
CA PRO A 144 -23.88 8.43 5.68
C PRO A 144 -24.20 8.69 4.19
N LYS A 145 -24.54 7.63 3.45
CA LYS A 145 -24.83 7.69 2.01
C LYS A 145 -25.74 6.54 1.59
N LYS A 146 -26.75 6.83 0.78
CA LYS A 146 -27.59 5.79 0.20
C LYS A 146 -26.80 5.03 -0.86
N THR A 147 -26.84 3.70 -0.81
CA THR A 147 -26.13 2.80 -1.72
C THR A 147 -27.07 1.78 -2.32
N VAL A 148 -26.65 1.13 -3.39
CA VAL A 148 -27.34 0.00 -4.03
C VAL A 148 -26.78 -1.35 -3.59
N GLY A 149 -25.86 -1.34 -2.61
CA GLY A 149 -25.22 -2.51 -2.02
C GLY A 149 -23.69 -2.36 -1.95
N ALA A 150 -23.06 -3.39 -1.44
CA ALA A 150 -21.61 -3.50 -1.32
C ALA A 150 -21.15 -4.96 -1.47
N VAL A 151 -19.91 -5.14 -1.91
CA VAL A 151 -19.15 -6.39 -1.80
C VAL A 151 -18.28 -6.29 -0.56
N LYS A 152 -18.49 -7.17 0.39
CA LYS A 152 -17.77 -7.26 1.66
C LYS A 152 -16.67 -8.31 1.60
N PHE A 153 -15.48 -7.95 2.03
CA PHE A 153 -14.40 -8.87 2.36
C PHE A 153 -14.26 -8.91 3.89
N PRO A 154 -14.61 -10.02 4.53
CA PRO A 154 -14.52 -10.13 5.98
C PRO A 154 -13.07 -10.21 6.45
N ASN A 155 -12.84 -9.82 7.71
CA ASN A 155 -11.57 -10.00 8.41
C ASN A 155 -10.35 -9.38 7.72
N GLN A 156 -10.53 -8.23 7.08
CA GLN A 156 -9.45 -7.41 6.59
C GLN A 156 -8.80 -6.63 7.75
N ALA A 157 -8.00 -5.60 7.49
CA ALA A 157 -7.37 -4.86 8.58
C ALA A 157 -7.15 -3.38 8.26
N GLN A 158 -6.93 -2.61 9.31
CA GLN A 158 -6.43 -1.24 9.29
C GLN A 158 -5.33 -1.08 10.33
N PHE A 159 -4.48 -0.07 10.18
CA PHE A 159 -3.37 0.18 11.09
C PHE A 159 -2.88 1.63 11.01
N ASN A 160 -1.90 1.99 11.83
CA ASN A 160 -1.15 3.22 11.72
C ASN A 160 0.19 2.97 11.00
N PRO A 161 0.34 3.40 9.74
CA PRO A 161 1.54 3.10 8.96
C PRO A 161 2.78 3.80 9.50
N ILE A 162 2.64 4.94 10.20
CA ILE A 162 3.77 5.65 10.79
C ILE A 162 4.33 4.88 11.98
N LYS A 163 3.46 4.42 12.89
CA LYS A 163 3.88 3.56 14.01
C LYS A 163 4.54 2.27 13.50
N PHE A 164 3.93 1.66 12.48
CA PHE A 164 4.44 0.44 11.87
C PHE A 164 5.85 0.64 11.29
N ILE A 165 6.03 1.65 10.41
CA ILE A 165 7.31 1.94 9.78
C ILE A 165 8.36 2.33 10.82
N ALA A 166 8.01 3.16 11.80
CA ALA A 166 8.93 3.54 12.87
C ALA A 166 9.54 2.31 13.54
N LYS A 167 8.70 1.28 13.78
CA LYS A 167 9.14 0.07 14.49
C LYS A 167 9.94 -0.87 13.60
N ILE A 168 9.46 -1.19 12.40
CA ILE A 168 10.15 -2.14 11.53
C ILE A 168 11.43 -1.59 10.91
N SER A 169 11.64 -0.27 10.93
CA SER A 169 12.86 0.35 10.41
C SER A 169 14.02 0.38 11.41
N GLU A 170 13.79 0.04 12.69
CA GLU A 170 14.84 -0.04 13.69
C GLU A 170 15.93 -1.05 13.29
N GLY A 171 17.19 -0.60 13.29
CA GLY A 171 18.36 -1.43 12.94
C GLY A 171 18.54 -1.74 11.46
N LEU A 172 17.69 -1.20 10.57
CA LEU A 172 17.87 -1.39 9.13
C LEU A 172 19.00 -0.50 8.57
N ASN A 173 19.67 -0.99 7.52
CA ASN A 173 20.70 -0.25 6.79
C ASN A 173 20.05 0.73 5.80
N ILE A 174 19.77 1.93 6.27
CA ILE A 174 19.06 3.00 5.56
C ILE A 174 19.94 4.25 5.49
N PHE A 175 19.93 4.91 4.34
CA PHE A 175 20.55 6.22 4.13
C PHE A 175 19.48 7.21 3.68
N GLU A 176 19.20 8.20 4.53
CA GLU A 176 18.30 9.33 4.23
C GLU A 176 19.05 10.47 3.55
N GLU A 177 18.32 11.45 3.01
CA GLU A 177 18.88 12.60 2.29
C GLU A 177 19.93 12.18 1.23
N THR A 178 19.71 11.02 0.63
CA THR A 178 20.58 10.37 -0.35
C THR A 178 19.81 10.21 -1.65
N PHE A 179 19.92 11.21 -2.53
CA PHE A 179 19.23 11.23 -3.82
C PHE A 179 20.03 10.50 -4.89
N VAL A 180 19.43 9.49 -5.50
CA VAL A 180 19.98 8.81 -6.68
C VAL A 180 19.66 9.66 -7.91
N SER A 181 20.67 10.29 -8.48
CA SER A 181 20.55 11.13 -9.66
C SER A 181 20.60 10.36 -10.97
N GLU A 182 21.36 9.26 -11.00
CA GLU A 182 21.55 8.45 -12.21
C GLU A 182 21.77 6.97 -11.85
N MET A 183 21.41 6.11 -12.81
CA MET A 183 21.74 4.67 -12.78
C MET A 183 22.60 4.32 -13.98
N ILE A 184 23.75 3.70 -13.72
CA ILE A 184 24.67 3.14 -14.74
C ILE A 184 24.71 1.63 -14.53
N GLY A 185 23.89 0.90 -15.28
CA GLY A 185 23.63 -0.52 -14.99
C GLY A 185 23.00 -0.68 -13.60
N THR A 186 23.64 -1.39 -12.70
CA THR A 186 23.23 -1.57 -11.30
C THR A 186 23.95 -0.61 -10.32
N THR A 187 24.78 0.30 -10.84
CA THR A 187 25.46 1.31 -10.03
C THR A 187 24.59 2.56 -9.91
N ALA A 188 24.26 2.96 -8.69
CA ALA A 188 23.58 4.22 -8.41
C ALA A 188 24.59 5.34 -8.13
N VAL A 189 24.37 6.49 -8.79
CA VAL A 189 25.16 7.71 -8.57
C VAL A 189 24.37 8.63 -7.65
N THR A 190 25.02 9.08 -6.57
CA THR A 190 24.47 10.05 -5.63
C THR A 190 25.41 11.25 -5.49
N GLN A 191 24.99 12.28 -4.76
CA GLN A 191 25.85 13.43 -4.45
C GLN A 191 27.00 13.07 -3.48
N ASN A 192 26.83 12.01 -2.69
CA ASN A 192 27.73 11.67 -1.59
C ASN A 192 28.54 10.38 -1.84
N GLY A 193 28.49 9.83 -3.03
CA GLY A 193 29.18 8.60 -3.41
C GLY A 193 28.39 7.72 -4.36
N LYS A 194 28.98 6.61 -4.76
CA LYS A 194 28.37 5.59 -5.62
C LYS A 194 27.98 4.37 -4.83
N ILE A 195 26.92 3.71 -5.25
CA ILE A 195 26.47 2.45 -4.66
C ILE A 195 26.54 1.39 -5.75
N TYR A 196 27.43 0.45 -5.55
CA TYR A 196 27.61 -0.71 -6.43
C TYR A 196 26.75 -1.85 -5.91
N ALA A 197 25.82 -2.35 -6.72
CA ALA A 197 24.89 -3.40 -6.32
C ALA A 197 24.79 -4.49 -7.38
N ASP A 198 24.50 -5.74 -6.94
CA ASP A 198 24.21 -6.83 -7.86
C ASP A 198 22.78 -6.72 -8.41
N LYS A 199 21.87 -6.27 -7.56
CA LYS A 199 20.43 -6.10 -7.88
C LYS A 199 19.92 -4.77 -7.39
N VAL A 200 18.95 -4.20 -8.13
CA VAL A 200 18.33 -2.92 -7.77
C VAL A 200 16.81 -3.07 -7.72
N ILE A 201 16.20 -2.59 -6.64
CA ILE A 201 14.76 -2.53 -6.44
C ILE A 201 14.34 -1.06 -6.41
N ALA A 202 13.60 -0.62 -7.44
CA ALA A 202 13.05 0.72 -7.49
C ALA A 202 11.68 0.75 -6.78
N ALA A 203 11.65 1.35 -5.58
CA ALA A 203 10.45 1.54 -4.75
C ALA A 203 10.02 3.01 -4.65
N THR A 204 10.25 3.78 -5.71
CA THR A 204 10.15 5.25 -5.75
C THR A 204 8.76 5.80 -5.96
N HIS A 205 7.72 4.98 -5.96
CA HIS A 205 6.32 5.33 -6.25
C HIS A 205 6.08 5.79 -7.69
N PHE A 206 6.89 6.72 -8.18
CA PHE A 206 6.90 7.13 -9.58
C PHE A 206 8.28 6.83 -10.19
N PRO A 207 8.34 6.16 -11.35
CA PRO A 207 9.62 5.77 -11.93
C PRO A 207 10.43 6.99 -12.34
N PHE A 208 11.72 7.01 -11.96
CA PHE A 208 12.69 8.02 -12.40
C PHE A 208 13.64 7.46 -13.46
N ILE A 209 13.76 6.14 -13.56
CA ILE A 209 14.56 5.45 -14.58
C ILE A 209 13.69 5.31 -15.83
N ASN A 210 13.82 6.26 -16.76
CA ASN A 210 12.97 6.33 -17.95
C ASN A 210 13.62 5.80 -19.23
N LYS A 211 14.89 5.42 -19.21
CA LYS A 211 15.65 5.01 -20.41
C LYS A 211 15.02 3.83 -21.18
N HIS A 212 14.28 2.96 -20.49
CA HIS A 212 13.63 1.80 -21.10
C HIS A 212 12.16 1.74 -20.69
N GLY A 213 11.25 2.07 -21.59
CA GLY A 213 9.81 1.88 -21.38
C GLY A 213 8.93 3.13 -21.35
N ASN A 214 9.50 4.32 -21.39
CA ASN A 214 8.75 5.59 -21.47
C ASN A 214 7.62 5.69 -20.42
N TYR A 215 7.91 5.34 -19.16
CA TYR A 215 6.93 5.29 -18.08
C TYR A 215 6.25 6.63 -17.83
N PHE A 216 6.93 7.75 -18.05
CA PHE A 216 6.37 9.10 -17.91
C PHE A 216 5.21 9.37 -18.89
N LEU A 217 5.12 8.64 -20.01
CA LEU A 217 3.99 8.72 -20.94
C LEU A 217 2.84 7.78 -20.53
N LYS A 218 3.11 6.72 -19.78
CA LYS A 218 2.16 5.67 -19.43
C LYS A 218 1.56 5.85 -18.04
N LEU A 219 2.24 6.58 -17.16
CA LEU A 219 1.88 6.76 -15.77
C LEU A 219 1.67 8.23 -15.46
N TYR A 220 0.69 8.52 -14.63
CA TYR A 220 0.48 9.86 -14.08
C TYR A 220 0.15 9.76 -12.59
N GLN A 221 0.48 10.80 -11.86
CA GLN A 221 0.12 10.90 -10.45
C GLN A 221 -1.31 11.39 -10.32
N HIS A 222 -2.07 10.68 -9.50
CA HIS A 222 -3.43 11.06 -9.14
C HIS A 222 -3.43 11.62 -7.71
N ARG A 223 -3.94 12.84 -7.55
CA ARG A 223 -4.04 13.47 -6.23
C ARG A 223 -5.34 13.05 -5.56
N SER A 224 -5.28 12.72 -4.29
CA SER A 224 -6.44 12.44 -3.44
C SER A 224 -6.31 13.19 -2.12
N TYR A 225 -7.42 13.47 -1.48
CA TYR A 225 -7.46 14.20 -0.22
C TYR A 225 -7.98 13.30 0.89
N ALA A 226 -7.54 13.58 2.12
CA ALA A 226 -8.07 12.95 3.31
C ALA A 226 -8.41 14.01 4.35
N VAL A 227 -9.58 13.86 4.99
CA VAL A 227 -10.06 14.72 6.07
C VAL A 227 -10.36 13.84 7.27
N ALA A 228 -10.02 14.31 8.47
CA ALA A 228 -10.36 13.67 9.73
C ALA A 228 -11.50 14.45 10.42
N LEU A 229 -12.62 13.79 10.64
CA LEU A 229 -13.79 14.35 11.28
C LEU A 229 -13.85 13.90 12.74
N LYS A 230 -14.01 14.86 13.67
CA LYS A 230 -14.26 14.62 15.10
C LYS A 230 -15.76 14.41 15.34
N ASN A 231 -16.09 13.71 16.43
CA ASN A 231 -17.47 13.49 16.87
C ASN A 231 -18.35 12.80 15.82
N ALA A 232 -17.75 12.06 14.90
CA ALA A 232 -18.48 11.29 13.92
C ALA A 232 -18.82 9.89 14.45
N GLN A 233 -19.88 9.30 13.93
CA GLN A 233 -20.31 7.95 14.27
C GLN A 233 -19.21 6.93 13.95
N ASN A 234 -19.11 5.89 14.81
CA ASN A 234 -18.32 4.71 14.47
C ASN A 234 -19.10 3.86 13.45
N ILE A 235 -18.51 3.66 12.29
CA ILE A 235 -19.10 2.90 11.18
C ILE A 235 -18.63 1.44 11.13
N ASP A 236 -17.79 1.05 12.07
CA ASP A 236 -17.26 -0.32 12.29
C ASP A 236 -16.90 -1.08 10.99
N GLY A 237 -16.10 -0.45 10.14
CA GLY A 237 -15.65 -1.04 8.89
C GLY A 237 -14.82 -0.08 8.07
N MET A 238 -14.29 -0.59 6.98
CA MET A 238 -13.56 0.16 5.97
C MET A 238 -14.37 0.19 4.68
N TYR A 239 -14.71 1.35 4.18
CA TYR A 239 -15.59 1.53 3.04
C TYR A 239 -14.89 2.27 1.91
N VAL A 240 -15.08 1.82 0.68
CA VAL A 240 -14.52 2.43 -0.53
C VAL A 240 -15.59 2.44 -1.62
N ASP A 241 -15.80 3.57 -2.26
CA ASP A 241 -16.68 3.66 -3.43
C ASP A 241 -16.04 2.93 -4.62
N GLU A 242 -16.83 2.22 -5.40
CA GLU A 242 -16.35 1.59 -6.64
C GLU A 242 -15.94 2.62 -7.69
N ASN A 243 -16.52 3.81 -7.61
CA ASN A 243 -16.21 4.91 -8.51
C ASN A 243 -14.91 5.61 -8.08
N ARG A 244 -14.01 5.84 -9.02
CA ARG A 244 -12.72 6.52 -8.77
C ARG A 244 -12.85 7.93 -8.19
N LYS A 245 -13.97 8.62 -8.42
CA LYS A 245 -14.30 9.94 -7.84
C LYS A 245 -15.07 9.83 -6.53
N GLY A 246 -15.36 8.61 -6.10
CA GLY A 246 -16.12 8.35 -4.88
C GLY A 246 -15.29 8.53 -3.60
N MET A 247 -15.93 8.24 -2.50
CA MET A 247 -15.36 8.47 -1.18
C MET A 247 -15.02 7.16 -0.49
N SER A 248 -14.01 7.20 0.37
CA SER A 248 -13.67 6.12 1.28
C SER A 248 -13.81 6.58 2.71
N PHE A 249 -14.21 5.65 3.59
CA PHE A 249 -14.45 5.90 5.00
C PHE A 249 -13.77 4.84 5.86
N ARG A 250 -13.23 5.23 7.00
CA ARG A 250 -12.90 4.34 8.11
C ARG A 250 -12.75 5.12 9.41
N ASN A 251 -12.96 4.48 10.54
CA ASN A 251 -12.62 5.10 11.81
C ASN A 251 -11.12 4.90 12.16
N TYR A 252 -10.61 5.84 12.92
CA TYR A 252 -9.32 5.75 13.60
C TYR A 252 -9.47 6.36 15.00
N GLY A 253 -9.54 5.52 16.00
CA GLY A 253 -9.97 5.95 17.34
C GLY A 253 -11.33 6.64 17.27
N LYS A 254 -11.41 7.87 17.80
CA LYS A 254 -12.64 8.70 17.80
C LYS A 254 -12.84 9.54 16.52
N LEU A 255 -11.96 9.36 15.54
CA LEU A 255 -12.03 10.10 14.28
C LEU A 255 -12.67 9.24 13.18
N LEU A 256 -13.40 9.87 12.28
CA LEU A 256 -13.78 9.30 11.01
C LEU A 256 -12.86 9.90 9.92
N LEU A 257 -12.08 9.05 9.28
CA LEU A 257 -11.24 9.44 8.15
C LEU A 257 -12.07 9.33 6.87
N LEU A 258 -12.15 10.43 6.14
CA LEU A 258 -12.80 10.54 4.85
C LEU A 258 -11.75 10.78 3.78
N GLY A 259 -11.64 9.87 2.82
CA GLY A 259 -10.77 10.01 1.66
C GLY A 259 -11.57 10.18 0.38
N GLY A 260 -11.08 10.97 -0.56
CA GLY A 260 -11.77 11.17 -1.82
C GLY A 260 -11.35 12.44 -2.57
N GLY A 261 -12.23 12.95 -3.44
CA GLY A 261 -11.98 14.17 -4.20
C GLY A 261 -10.82 14.03 -5.20
N GLY A 262 -10.50 12.80 -5.61
CA GLY A 262 -9.36 12.54 -6.46
C GLY A 262 -9.48 13.16 -7.84
N HIS A 263 -8.38 13.76 -8.32
CA HIS A 263 -8.26 14.32 -9.66
C HIS A 263 -6.83 14.18 -10.20
N ARG A 264 -6.69 14.34 -11.49
CA ARG A 264 -5.41 14.31 -12.23
C ARG A 264 -4.65 15.62 -12.10
#